data_11a8128f4694e185c6f2f2ca270d9e3e
#
_entry.id   11a8128f4694e185c6f2f2ca270d9e3e
#
_cell.length_a   1.000
_cell.length_b   1.000
_cell.length_c   1.000
_cell.angle_alpha   90.00
_cell.angle_beta   90.00
_cell.angle_gamma   90.00
#
_symmetry.space_group_name_H-M   'P 1'
#
loop_
_entity.id
_entity.type
_entity.pdbx_description
1 polymer ?
#
loop_
_entity_poly.entity_id
_entity_poly.type
_entity_poly.pdbx_seq_one_letter_code
_entity_poly.pdbx_strand_id
1 'polypeptide(L)'
;MPAERIALAAQRRENELVDEHFRSKGGGSKRIAWLGLVALVALALLVVALPVAAQPTAPGGEAGLPLLIGQSAGSTSYSVPVQTLLFFTALGFLPAVLLLMTGFTRIVIVLSLLRQALGTQAAPPNQVIIGLSLFLTFFVMSPTIDKVYDEAYKPYAENRIAFDEALARGEVPMRAFMLKQTRQSDVQLFAKLARLDDGVEGEKVPFKVLVPAFVTSELKSAFQIGFLIFIPFLIIDMVVASVLMSLGMMMLSPVLVALPFKLMLFVLADGWNLLLGSLAASFAT
;
A
#
# COMPACT_ATOMS: atom_id res chain seq x y z
N MET A 1 -48.87 20.66 -11.61
CA MET A 1 -48.70 19.42 -12.41
C MET A 1 -47.90 19.55 -13.73
N PRO A 2 -47.82 20.65 -14.52
CA PRO A 2 -46.89 20.69 -15.67
C PRO A 2 -45.42 20.97 -15.33
N ALA A 3 -45.14 21.73 -14.27
CA ALA A 3 -43.76 22.12 -13.91
C ALA A 3 -42.86 20.95 -13.43
N GLU A 4 -43.43 20.00 -12.74
CA GLU A 4 -42.74 18.80 -12.23
C GLU A 4 -42.27 17.84 -13.35
N ARG A 5 -43.05 17.73 -14.41
CA ARG A 5 -42.70 16.94 -15.60
C ARG A 5 -41.57 17.57 -16.40
N ILE A 6 -41.46 18.89 -16.41
CA ILE A 6 -40.38 19.61 -17.09
C ILE A 6 -39.08 19.47 -16.32
N ALA A 7 -39.11 19.53 -14.97
CA ALA A 7 -37.95 19.33 -14.12
C ALA A 7 -37.38 17.87 -14.23
N LEU A 8 -38.26 16.88 -14.23
CA LEU A 8 -37.88 15.47 -14.42
C LEU A 8 -37.30 15.18 -15.80
N ALA A 9 -37.81 15.85 -16.85
CA ALA A 9 -37.28 15.72 -18.21
C ALA A 9 -35.91 16.39 -18.37
N ALA A 10 -35.66 17.51 -17.70
CA ALA A 10 -34.37 18.20 -17.66
C ALA A 10 -33.32 17.35 -16.93
N GLN A 11 -33.68 16.78 -15.80
CA GLN A 11 -32.80 15.91 -15.01
C GLN A 11 -32.44 14.59 -15.72
N ARG A 12 -33.38 14.03 -16.52
CA ARG A 12 -33.06 12.89 -17.41
C ARG A 12 -32.08 13.25 -18.51
N ARG A 13 -32.22 14.41 -19.14
CA ARG A 13 -31.28 14.87 -20.17
C ARG A 13 -29.89 15.12 -19.63
N GLU A 14 -29.78 15.68 -18.43
CA GLU A 14 -28.48 15.89 -17.78
C GLU A 14 -27.78 14.56 -17.46
N ASN A 15 -28.52 13.57 -16.97
CA ASN A 15 -27.99 12.23 -16.72
C ASN A 15 -27.59 11.49 -18.02
N GLU A 16 -28.34 11.64 -19.11
CA GLU A 16 -27.98 11.06 -20.41
C GLU A 16 -26.74 11.70 -21.01
N LEU A 17 -26.55 13.03 -20.87
CA LEU A 17 -25.36 13.73 -21.32
C LEU A 17 -24.10 13.36 -20.50
N VAL A 18 -24.26 13.12 -19.20
CA VAL A 18 -23.17 12.63 -18.34
C VAL A 18 -22.78 11.19 -18.72
N ASP A 19 -23.76 10.32 -19.00
CA ASP A 19 -23.50 8.94 -19.42
C ASP A 19 -22.86 8.85 -20.82
N GLU A 20 -23.26 9.70 -21.77
CA GLU A 20 -22.60 9.79 -23.08
C GLU A 20 -21.17 10.33 -22.98
N HIS A 21 -20.91 11.29 -22.10
CA HIS A 21 -19.57 11.81 -21.88
C HIS A 21 -18.61 10.77 -21.25
N PHE A 22 -19.12 9.92 -20.37
CA PHE A 22 -18.38 8.78 -19.82
C PHE A 22 -18.14 7.63 -20.82
N ARG A 23 -19.08 7.41 -21.74
CA ARG A 23 -18.94 6.39 -22.80
C ARG A 23 -17.98 6.80 -23.92
N SER A 24 -17.90 8.08 -24.23
CA SER A 24 -17.07 8.61 -25.32
C SER A 24 -15.56 8.60 -25.05
N LYS A 25 -15.12 8.56 -23.78
CA LYS A 25 -13.70 8.46 -23.42
C LYS A 25 -13.25 7.03 -23.28
N GLY A 26 -13.07 6.34 -24.40
CA GLY A 26 -12.19 5.18 -24.66
C GLY A 26 -11.74 4.30 -23.47
N GLY A 27 -12.67 3.84 -22.59
CA GLY A 27 -12.31 3.13 -21.35
C GLY A 27 -12.12 1.61 -21.45
N GLY A 28 -12.30 0.99 -22.61
CA GLY A 28 -12.29 -0.48 -22.72
C GLY A 28 -10.91 -1.11 -22.57
N SER A 29 -9.90 -0.59 -23.26
CA SER A 29 -8.56 -1.19 -23.24
C SER A 29 -7.79 -0.93 -21.95
N LYS A 30 -7.98 0.25 -21.33
CA LYS A 30 -7.37 0.59 -20.04
C LYS A 30 -7.94 -0.27 -18.88
N ARG A 31 -9.24 -0.57 -18.91
CA ARG A 31 -9.88 -1.45 -17.92
C ARG A 31 -9.40 -2.90 -18.01
N ILE A 32 -9.19 -3.42 -19.21
CA ILE A 32 -8.68 -4.78 -19.43
C ILE A 32 -7.23 -4.90 -18.99
N ALA A 33 -6.38 -3.91 -19.30
CA ALA A 33 -5.00 -3.86 -18.83
C ALA A 33 -4.91 -3.72 -17.28
N TRP A 34 -5.80 -2.93 -16.69
CA TRP A 34 -5.89 -2.74 -15.24
C TRP A 34 -6.34 -4.02 -14.53
N LEU A 35 -7.32 -4.73 -15.07
CA LEU A 35 -7.75 -6.04 -14.56
C LEU A 35 -6.65 -7.09 -14.69
N GLY A 36 -5.85 -7.04 -15.75
CA GLY A 36 -4.68 -7.91 -15.93
C GLY A 36 -3.59 -7.67 -14.86
N LEU A 37 -3.29 -6.41 -14.55
CA LEU A 37 -2.33 -6.05 -13.52
C LEU A 37 -2.83 -6.47 -12.12
N VAL A 38 -4.09 -6.21 -11.82
CA VAL A 38 -4.72 -6.63 -10.54
C VAL A 38 -4.74 -8.16 -10.42
N ALA A 39 -5.04 -8.88 -11.50
CA ALA A 39 -5.01 -10.34 -11.52
C ALA A 39 -3.59 -10.88 -11.30
N LEU A 40 -2.58 -10.23 -11.85
CA LEU A 40 -1.17 -10.63 -11.70
C LEU A 40 -0.67 -10.39 -10.28
N VAL A 41 -1.03 -9.27 -9.67
CA VAL A 41 -0.75 -8.97 -8.25
C VAL A 41 -1.51 -9.93 -7.33
N ALA A 42 -2.78 -10.21 -7.62
CA ALA A 42 -3.58 -11.18 -6.86
C ALA A 42 -3.02 -12.61 -6.98
N LEU A 43 -2.54 -13.01 -8.16
CA LEU A 43 -1.88 -14.30 -8.38
C LEU A 43 -0.56 -14.39 -7.63
N ALA A 44 0.25 -13.31 -7.61
CA ALA A 44 1.49 -13.26 -6.84
C ALA A 44 1.23 -13.34 -5.33
N LEU A 45 0.19 -12.67 -4.83
CA LEU A 45 -0.25 -12.76 -3.43
C LEU A 45 -0.80 -14.16 -3.09
N LEU A 46 -1.49 -14.82 -4.02
CA LEU A 46 -2.00 -16.17 -3.84
C LEU A 46 -0.85 -17.19 -3.74
N VAL A 47 0.20 -17.04 -4.53
CA VAL A 47 1.41 -17.89 -4.49
C VAL A 47 2.14 -17.74 -3.16
N VAL A 48 2.18 -16.53 -2.57
CA VAL A 48 2.79 -16.27 -1.25
C VAL A 48 1.91 -16.80 -0.10
N ALA A 49 0.58 -16.89 -0.30
CA ALA A 49 -0.38 -17.33 0.71
C ALA A 49 -0.60 -18.85 0.75
N LEU A 50 -0.10 -19.60 -0.23
CA LEU A 50 -0.19 -21.08 -0.20
C LEU A 50 0.71 -21.59 0.93
N PRO A 51 0.15 -22.26 1.97
CA PRO A 51 0.98 -22.97 2.93
C PRO A 51 1.74 -24.05 2.16
N VAL A 52 3.05 -24.07 2.30
CA VAL A 52 3.88 -25.20 1.86
C VAL A 52 3.38 -26.42 2.63
N ALA A 53 2.47 -27.17 2.02
CA ALA A 53 2.07 -28.45 2.54
C ALA A 53 3.31 -29.33 2.51
N ALA A 54 3.86 -29.61 3.70
CA ALA A 54 4.94 -30.55 3.87
C ALA A 54 4.49 -31.90 3.31
N GLN A 55 5.06 -32.30 2.17
CA GLN A 55 4.88 -33.65 1.66
C GLN A 55 5.62 -34.59 2.58
N PRO A 56 5.02 -35.74 2.98
CA PRO A 56 5.72 -36.72 3.77
C PRO A 56 6.87 -37.31 2.94
N THR A 57 8.08 -37.11 3.42
CA THR A 57 9.29 -37.70 2.85
C THR A 57 9.25 -39.21 3.01
N ALA A 58 9.21 -39.92 1.89
CA ALA A 58 9.50 -41.34 1.86
C ALA A 58 10.98 -41.58 2.24
N PRO A 59 11.31 -42.56 3.09
CA PRO A 59 12.66 -42.83 3.47
C PRO A 59 13.40 -43.61 2.36
N GLY A 60 14.44 -43.08 1.79
CA GLY A 60 15.35 -43.80 0.94
C GLY A 60 15.80 -43.06 -0.31
N GLY A 61 16.93 -42.42 -0.24
CA GLY A 61 17.64 -41.86 -1.38
C GLY A 61 18.40 -40.60 -1.00
N GLU A 62 19.70 -40.72 -0.78
CA GLU A 62 20.62 -39.58 -0.66
C GLU A 62 20.61 -38.77 -1.95
N ALA A 63 19.65 -37.85 -2.08
CA ALA A 63 19.68 -36.81 -3.09
C ALA A 63 20.47 -35.62 -2.53
N GLY A 64 21.79 -35.81 -2.40
CA GLY A 64 22.70 -34.68 -2.27
C GLY A 64 22.48 -33.76 -3.45
N LEU A 65 22.03 -32.50 -3.19
CA LEU A 65 22.03 -31.45 -4.19
C LEU A 65 23.44 -31.35 -4.78
N PRO A 66 23.66 -31.58 -6.08
CA PRO A 66 24.99 -31.50 -6.67
C PRO A 66 25.37 -30.00 -6.70
N LEU A 67 26.04 -29.56 -5.65
CA LEU A 67 26.81 -28.31 -5.65
C LEU A 67 28.06 -28.52 -6.50
N LEU A 68 27.91 -28.69 -7.81
CA LEU A 68 29.01 -28.64 -8.74
C LEU A 68 29.45 -27.20 -8.92
N ILE A 69 30.35 -26.76 -8.05
CA ILE A 69 31.16 -25.55 -8.26
C ILE A 69 32.16 -25.92 -9.34
N GLY A 70 31.81 -25.67 -10.60
CA GLY A 70 32.78 -25.72 -11.69
C GLY A 70 33.74 -24.55 -11.53
N GLN A 71 34.92 -24.79 -10.98
CA GLN A 71 36.03 -23.86 -11.04
C GLN A 71 36.54 -23.81 -12.49
N SER A 72 36.09 -22.82 -13.24
CA SER A 72 36.75 -22.41 -14.47
C SER A 72 37.45 -21.09 -14.20
N ALA A 73 38.72 -21.03 -14.48
CA ALA A 73 39.61 -19.92 -14.16
C ALA A 73 39.06 -18.57 -14.72
N GLY A 74 38.69 -17.64 -13.85
CA GLY A 74 38.53 -16.24 -14.19
C GLY A 74 37.12 -15.65 -14.20
N SER A 75 36.04 -16.43 -14.07
CA SER A 75 34.68 -15.91 -13.91
C SER A 75 33.88 -16.78 -12.96
N THR A 76 33.24 -16.17 -11.95
CA THR A 76 32.29 -16.86 -11.06
C THR A 76 31.00 -17.17 -11.84
N SER A 77 31.04 -18.22 -12.66
CA SER A 77 29.82 -18.75 -13.29
C SER A 77 29.08 -19.60 -12.26
N TYR A 78 28.00 -19.09 -11.71
CA TYR A 78 27.07 -19.86 -10.88
C TYR A 78 26.43 -20.96 -11.72
N SER A 79 26.33 -22.17 -11.16
CA SER A 79 25.62 -23.26 -11.83
C SER A 79 24.14 -22.89 -12.06
N VAL A 80 23.55 -23.40 -13.16
CA VAL A 80 22.13 -23.13 -13.52
C VAL A 80 21.15 -23.31 -12.34
N PRO A 81 21.30 -24.32 -11.45
CA PRO A 81 20.45 -24.45 -10.25
C PRO A 81 20.56 -23.26 -9.28
N VAL A 82 21.75 -22.70 -9.08
CA VAL A 82 21.96 -21.54 -8.19
C VAL A 82 21.37 -20.26 -8.80
N GLN A 83 21.54 -20.07 -10.09
CA GLN A 83 20.93 -18.91 -10.81
C GLN A 83 19.41 -19.00 -10.73
N THR A 84 18.83 -20.17 -10.95
CA THR A 84 17.38 -20.38 -10.88
C THR A 84 16.86 -20.15 -9.46
N LEU A 85 17.54 -20.67 -8.44
CA LEU A 85 17.18 -20.43 -7.04
C LEU A 85 17.22 -18.94 -6.70
N LEU A 86 18.28 -18.23 -7.12
CA LEU A 86 18.44 -16.80 -6.87
C LEU A 86 17.37 -15.98 -7.58
N PHE A 87 17.02 -16.37 -8.81
CA PHE A 87 15.93 -15.74 -9.57
C PHE A 87 14.58 -15.91 -8.87
N PHE A 88 14.20 -17.11 -8.46
CA PHE A 88 12.93 -17.32 -7.75
C PHE A 88 12.90 -16.64 -6.40
N THR A 89 14.02 -16.61 -5.68
CA THR A 89 14.13 -15.87 -4.42
C THR A 89 13.92 -14.37 -4.65
N ALA A 90 14.61 -13.80 -5.63
CA ALA A 90 14.43 -12.38 -5.98
C ALA A 90 13.00 -12.08 -6.42
N LEU A 91 12.38 -12.95 -7.22
CA LEU A 91 10.99 -12.81 -7.66
C LEU A 91 10.01 -12.86 -6.48
N GLY A 92 10.28 -13.67 -5.45
CA GLY A 92 9.47 -13.76 -4.24
C GLY A 92 9.50 -12.48 -3.39
N PHE A 93 10.61 -11.74 -3.38
CA PHE A 93 10.73 -10.46 -2.65
C PHE A 93 10.18 -9.27 -3.43
N LEU A 94 10.09 -9.35 -4.75
CA LEU A 94 9.66 -8.24 -5.62
C LEU A 94 8.32 -7.61 -5.21
N PRO A 95 7.24 -8.38 -4.94
CA PRO A 95 5.96 -7.81 -4.54
C PRO A 95 6.05 -7.02 -3.22
N ALA A 96 6.82 -7.52 -2.25
CA ALA A 96 7.01 -6.84 -0.97
C ALA A 96 7.74 -5.51 -1.13
N VAL A 97 8.80 -5.47 -1.95
CA VAL A 97 9.54 -4.22 -2.25
C VAL A 97 8.64 -3.21 -2.96
N LEU A 98 7.85 -3.65 -3.95
CA LEU A 98 6.92 -2.78 -4.65
C LEU A 98 5.86 -2.18 -3.71
N LEU A 99 5.29 -2.98 -2.79
CA LEU A 99 4.35 -2.47 -1.79
C LEU A 99 5.00 -1.43 -0.86
N LEU A 100 6.25 -1.65 -0.45
CA LEU A 100 7.00 -0.70 0.38
C LEU A 100 7.29 0.64 -0.33
N MET A 101 7.31 0.66 -1.67
CA MET A 101 7.50 1.88 -2.47
C MET A 101 6.18 2.64 -2.74
N THR A 102 5.07 2.18 -2.18
CA THR A 102 3.74 2.78 -2.31
C THR A 102 3.22 3.33 -0.99
N GLY A 103 2.06 4.00 -1.01
CA GLY A 103 1.36 4.45 0.20
C GLY A 103 0.79 3.33 1.08
N PHE A 104 0.95 2.06 0.71
CA PHE A 104 0.39 0.91 1.42
C PHE A 104 0.80 0.87 2.90
N THR A 105 2.08 1.12 3.19
CA THR A 105 2.61 1.09 4.55
C THR A 105 1.90 2.08 5.47
N ARG A 106 1.71 3.32 5.04
CA ARG A 106 0.98 4.34 5.81
C ARG A 106 -0.45 3.92 6.06
N ILE A 107 -1.14 3.47 5.01
CA ILE A 107 -2.56 3.13 5.06
C ILE A 107 -2.82 1.94 5.99
N VAL A 108 -2.07 0.86 5.87
CA VAL A 108 -2.26 -0.35 6.68
C VAL A 108 -1.98 -0.11 8.16
N ILE A 109 -0.96 0.71 8.47
CA ILE A 109 -0.64 1.07 9.86
C ILE A 109 -1.74 1.94 10.45
N VAL A 110 -2.20 2.97 9.75
CA VAL A 110 -3.27 3.86 10.24
C VAL A 110 -4.56 3.09 10.50
N LEU A 111 -4.98 2.20 9.58
CA LEU A 111 -6.16 1.38 9.77
C LEU A 111 -5.99 0.37 10.93
N SER A 112 -4.79 -0.16 11.12
CA SER A 112 -4.49 -1.03 12.26
C SER A 112 -4.53 -0.28 13.59
N LEU A 113 -4.01 0.95 13.63
CA LEU A 113 -4.07 1.82 14.80
C LEU A 113 -5.51 2.26 15.11
N LEU A 114 -6.34 2.54 14.08
CA LEU A 114 -7.77 2.80 14.30
C LEU A 114 -8.45 1.63 15.00
N ARG A 115 -8.25 0.40 14.54
CA ARG A 115 -8.81 -0.81 15.20
C ARG A 115 -8.40 -0.89 16.67
N GLN A 116 -7.12 -0.60 16.97
CA GLN A 116 -6.63 -0.57 18.34
C GLN A 116 -7.29 0.54 19.17
N ALA A 117 -7.44 1.74 18.60
CA ALA A 117 -8.06 2.89 19.27
C ALA A 117 -9.54 2.62 19.63
N LEU A 118 -10.27 1.95 18.74
CA LEU A 118 -11.65 1.51 18.99
C LEU A 118 -11.75 0.46 20.11
N GLY A 119 -10.65 -0.21 20.47
CA GLY A 119 -10.64 -1.27 21.47
C GLY A 119 -11.18 -2.61 20.97
N THR A 120 -11.45 -2.75 19.69
CA THR A 120 -11.89 -4.00 19.08
C THR A 120 -10.70 -4.89 18.75
N GLN A 121 -10.53 -6.02 19.42
CA GLN A 121 -9.39 -6.92 19.18
C GLN A 121 -9.51 -7.73 17.90
N ALA A 122 -10.73 -8.05 17.45
CA ALA A 122 -11.00 -8.96 16.34
C ALA A 122 -11.70 -8.34 15.13
N ALA A 123 -12.30 -7.16 15.24
CA ALA A 123 -13.07 -6.52 14.18
C ALA A 123 -12.54 -5.11 13.85
N PRO A 124 -12.31 -4.77 12.57
CA PRO A 124 -12.37 -5.66 11.41
C PRO A 124 -11.21 -6.67 11.36
N PRO A 125 -11.40 -7.86 10.73
CA PRO A 125 -10.35 -8.86 10.58
C PRO A 125 -9.16 -8.33 9.76
N ASN A 126 -7.96 -8.92 9.95
CA ASN A 126 -6.74 -8.49 9.25
C ASN A 126 -6.91 -8.49 7.73
N GLN A 127 -7.60 -9.49 7.17
CA GLN A 127 -7.85 -9.58 5.72
C GLN A 127 -8.63 -8.37 5.20
N VAL A 128 -9.62 -7.86 5.97
CA VAL A 128 -10.39 -6.67 5.60
C VAL A 128 -9.51 -5.42 5.63
N ILE A 129 -8.66 -5.28 6.66
CA ILE A 129 -7.71 -4.15 6.76
C ILE A 129 -6.74 -4.18 5.58
N ILE A 130 -6.15 -5.34 5.28
CA ILE A 130 -5.21 -5.50 4.16
C ILE A 130 -5.91 -5.21 2.83
N GLY A 131 -7.11 -5.80 2.62
CA GLY A 131 -7.89 -5.57 1.40
C GLY A 131 -8.24 -4.10 1.19
N LEU A 132 -8.75 -3.43 2.22
CA LEU A 132 -9.08 -2.01 2.18
C LEU A 132 -7.82 -1.15 1.94
N SER A 133 -6.70 -1.50 2.59
CA SER A 133 -5.42 -0.82 2.39
C SER A 133 -4.94 -0.94 0.95
N LEU A 134 -5.08 -2.11 0.32
CA LEU A 134 -4.73 -2.31 -1.08
C LEU A 134 -5.62 -1.48 -2.00
N PHE A 135 -6.94 -1.51 -1.81
CA PHE A 135 -7.87 -0.68 -2.60
C PHE A 135 -7.54 0.80 -2.53
N LEU A 136 -7.32 1.31 -1.31
CA LEU A 136 -6.99 2.71 -1.12
C LEU A 136 -5.62 3.06 -1.69
N THR A 137 -4.64 2.16 -1.59
CA THR A 137 -3.32 2.31 -2.21
C THR A 137 -3.44 2.43 -3.72
N PHE A 138 -4.22 1.56 -4.38
CA PHE A 138 -4.44 1.64 -5.83
C PHE A 138 -5.12 2.96 -6.21
N PHE A 139 -6.08 3.41 -5.42
CA PHE A 139 -6.76 4.68 -5.67
C PHE A 139 -5.79 5.87 -5.58
N VAL A 140 -4.98 5.94 -4.52
CA VAL A 140 -4.00 7.00 -4.29
C VAL A 140 -2.86 6.95 -5.33
N MET A 141 -2.42 5.75 -5.71
CA MET A 141 -1.32 5.54 -6.67
C MET A 141 -1.77 5.65 -8.13
N SER A 142 -3.08 5.70 -8.42
CA SER A 142 -3.61 5.73 -9.79
C SER A 142 -2.90 6.74 -10.70
N PRO A 143 -2.69 8.03 -10.31
CA PRO A 143 -2.02 8.99 -11.19
C PRO A 143 -0.56 8.64 -11.46
N THR A 144 0.12 7.98 -10.51
CA THR A 144 1.51 7.52 -10.69
C THR A 144 1.56 6.28 -11.59
N ILE A 145 0.64 5.33 -11.36
CA ILE A 145 0.53 4.10 -12.16
C ILE A 145 0.17 4.44 -13.62
N ASP A 146 -0.75 5.38 -13.85
CA ASP A 146 -1.11 5.82 -15.20
C ASP A 146 0.09 6.40 -15.95
N LYS A 147 0.95 7.19 -15.26
CA LYS A 147 2.21 7.69 -15.86
C LYS A 147 3.17 6.55 -16.18
N VAL A 148 3.40 5.62 -15.28
CA VAL A 148 4.25 4.43 -15.53
C VAL A 148 3.72 3.64 -16.73
N TYR A 149 2.41 3.48 -16.83
CA TYR A 149 1.79 2.79 -17.94
C TYR A 149 2.02 3.51 -19.29
N ASP A 150 1.72 4.80 -19.34
CA ASP A 150 1.80 5.57 -20.59
C ASP A 150 3.24 5.85 -21.03
N GLU A 151 4.18 6.09 -20.11
CA GLU A 151 5.57 6.49 -20.41
C GLU A 151 6.53 5.30 -20.53
N ALA A 152 6.26 4.18 -19.84
CA ALA A 152 7.15 3.02 -19.82
C ALA A 152 6.51 1.77 -20.43
N TYR A 153 5.40 1.29 -19.88
CA TYR A 153 4.82 0.01 -20.30
C TYR A 153 4.28 0.02 -21.72
N LYS A 154 3.53 1.04 -22.10
CA LYS A 154 2.92 1.14 -23.44
C LYS A 154 3.96 1.22 -24.56
N PRO A 155 5.01 2.08 -24.50
CA PRO A 155 6.06 2.10 -25.52
C PRO A 155 6.84 0.78 -25.59
N TYR A 156 7.04 0.10 -24.46
CA TYR A 156 7.67 -1.22 -24.42
C TYR A 156 6.79 -2.30 -25.09
N ALA A 157 5.50 -2.35 -24.76
CA ALA A 157 4.55 -3.28 -25.37
C ALA A 157 4.39 -3.09 -26.88
N GLU A 158 4.58 -1.87 -27.39
CA GLU A 158 4.59 -1.52 -28.79
C GLU A 158 5.98 -1.74 -29.47
N ASN A 159 6.95 -2.34 -28.76
CA ASN A 159 8.34 -2.56 -29.21
C ASN A 159 9.08 -1.28 -29.65
N ARG A 160 8.72 -0.12 -29.10
CA ARG A 160 9.38 1.17 -29.41
C ARG A 160 10.61 1.41 -28.57
N ILE A 161 10.70 0.81 -27.40
CA ILE A 161 11.81 0.94 -26.45
C ILE A 161 12.24 -0.43 -25.94
N ALA A 162 13.51 -0.56 -25.56
CA ALA A 162 14.04 -1.76 -24.91
C ALA A 162 13.58 -1.86 -23.45
N PHE A 163 13.70 -3.04 -22.86
CA PHE A 163 13.31 -3.28 -21.46
C PHE A 163 14.04 -2.37 -20.48
N ASP A 164 15.35 -2.17 -20.65
CA ASP A 164 16.16 -1.32 -19.78
C ASP A 164 15.69 0.14 -19.80
N GLU A 165 15.32 0.63 -20.98
CA GLU A 165 14.78 1.98 -21.15
C GLU A 165 13.38 2.09 -20.54
N ALA A 166 12.54 1.06 -20.68
CA ALA A 166 11.22 1.02 -20.04
C ALA A 166 11.34 1.06 -18.51
N LEU A 167 12.31 0.32 -17.95
CA LEU A 167 12.58 0.34 -16.52
C LEU A 167 13.03 1.72 -16.04
N ALA A 168 13.95 2.36 -16.76
CA ALA A 168 14.43 3.70 -16.44
C ALA A 168 13.31 4.75 -16.51
N ARG A 169 12.43 4.68 -17.53
CA ARG A 169 11.27 5.59 -17.67
C ARG A 169 10.24 5.35 -16.59
N GLY A 170 9.99 4.09 -16.19
CA GLY A 170 9.06 3.74 -15.10
C GLY A 170 9.55 4.17 -13.72
N GLU A 171 10.87 4.25 -13.54
CA GLU A 171 11.47 4.74 -12.30
C GLU A 171 11.12 6.22 -12.04
N VAL A 172 11.05 7.06 -13.07
CA VAL A 172 10.87 8.51 -12.93
C VAL A 172 9.58 8.88 -12.18
N PRO A 173 8.37 8.43 -12.57
CA PRO A 173 7.15 8.76 -11.85
C PRO A 173 7.10 8.14 -10.44
N MET A 174 7.70 6.96 -10.23
CA MET A 174 7.81 6.36 -8.90
C MET A 174 8.73 7.16 -7.98
N ARG A 175 9.87 7.61 -8.51
CA ARG A 175 10.81 8.49 -7.81
C ARG A 175 10.15 9.81 -7.42
N ALA A 176 9.44 10.44 -8.34
CA ALA A 176 8.72 11.70 -8.10
C ALA A 176 7.68 11.54 -6.97
N PHE A 177 6.91 10.45 -6.98
CA PHE A 177 5.98 10.13 -5.91
C PHE A 177 6.68 9.98 -4.55
N MET A 178 7.73 9.16 -4.48
CA MET A 178 8.45 8.93 -3.23
C MET A 178 9.11 10.20 -2.71
N LEU A 179 9.76 11.00 -3.57
CA LEU A 179 10.38 12.27 -3.16
C LEU A 179 9.36 13.25 -2.57
N LYS A 180 8.17 13.34 -3.14
CA LYS A 180 7.09 14.21 -2.66
C LYS A 180 6.63 13.83 -1.26
N GLN A 181 6.64 12.55 -0.91
CA GLN A 181 6.18 12.02 0.38
C GLN A 181 7.31 11.90 1.43
N THR A 182 8.58 12.00 0.99
CA THR A 182 9.73 11.80 1.89
C THR A 182 10.15 13.12 2.53
N ARG A 183 10.37 13.10 3.84
CA ARG A 183 10.89 14.26 4.57
C ARG A 183 12.37 14.43 4.28
N GLN A 184 12.79 15.68 4.08
CA GLN A 184 14.19 16.00 3.81
C GLN A 184 15.13 15.50 4.91
N SER A 185 14.70 15.56 6.18
CA SER A 185 15.49 15.03 7.32
C SER A 185 15.80 13.54 7.21
N ASP A 186 14.85 12.76 6.64
CA ASP A 186 15.02 11.32 6.49
C ASP A 186 15.93 11.02 5.29
N VAL A 187 15.81 11.78 4.19
CA VAL A 187 16.75 11.71 3.06
C VAL A 187 18.18 11.98 3.52
N GLN A 188 18.40 13.06 4.28
CA GLN A 188 19.72 13.41 4.81
C GLN A 188 20.29 12.34 5.74
N LEU A 189 19.45 11.73 6.59
CA LEU A 189 19.86 10.64 7.48
C LEU A 189 20.44 9.47 6.66
N PHE A 190 19.68 9.00 5.66
CA PHE A 190 20.11 7.85 4.83
C PHE A 190 21.25 8.21 3.86
N ALA A 191 21.35 9.47 3.40
CA ALA A 191 22.50 9.95 2.64
C ALA A 191 23.80 9.88 3.48
N LYS A 192 23.75 10.33 4.73
CA LYS A 192 24.89 10.22 5.68
C LYS A 192 25.26 8.76 5.96
N LEU A 193 24.28 7.88 6.18
CA LEU A 193 24.53 6.44 6.37
C LEU A 193 25.18 5.81 5.13
N ALA A 194 24.81 6.28 3.93
CA ALA A 194 25.39 5.83 2.67
C ALA A 194 26.74 6.51 2.35
N ARG A 195 27.25 7.39 3.22
CA ARG A 195 28.49 8.17 3.04
C ARG A 195 28.49 8.97 1.74
N LEU A 196 27.34 9.52 1.37
CA LEU A 196 27.22 10.46 0.27
C LEU A 196 27.51 11.87 0.78
N ASP A 197 28.05 12.72 -0.10
CA ASP A 197 28.37 14.11 0.25
C ASP A 197 27.12 14.87 0.71
N ASP A 198 27.31 15.79 1.68
CA ASP A 198 26.26 16.69 2.15
C ASP A 198 25.77 17.57 0.99
N GLY A 199 24.49 17.38 0.60
CA GLY A 199 23.88 18.16 -0.48
C GLY A 199 23.17 17.34 -1.57
N VAL A 200 23.01 16.03 -1.39
CA VAL A 200 22.21 15.22 -2.28
C VAL A 200 20.73 15.53 -2.07
N GLU A 201 20.14 16.34 -2.95
CA GLU A 201 18.75 16.78 -2.89
C GLU A 201 17.98 16.47 -4.17
N GLY A 202 16.67 16.34 -4.06
CA GLY A 202 15.75 16.17 -5.18
C GLY A 202 16.03 14.93 -6.01
N GLU A 203 16.04 15.08 -7.32
CA GLU A 203 16.19 13.97 -8.29
C GLU A 203 17.55 13.27 -8.26
N LYS A 204 18.58 13.91 -7.66
CA LYS A 204 19.92 13.33 -7.54
C LYS A 204 20.05 12.29 -6.43
N VAL A 205 19.04 12.13 -5.58
CA VAL A 205 19.05 11.14 -4.50
C VAL A 205 19.08 9.73 -5.11
N PRO A 206 20.09 8.88 -4.83
CA PRO A 206 20.12 7.51 -5.33
C PRO A 206 18.93 6.70 -4.80
N PHE A 207 18.40 5.80 -5.62
CA PHE A 207 17.23 4.99 -5.26
C PHE A 207 17.44 4.17 -3.98
N LYS A 208 18.67 3.66 -3.77
CA LYS A 208 19.08 2.94 -2.56
C LYS A 208 18.99 3.76 -1.26
N VAL A 209 19.00 5.09 -1.37
CA VAL A 209 18.83 6.03 -0.24
C VAL A 209 17.37 6.45 -0.15
N LEU A 210 16.72 6.70 -1.27
CA LEU A 210 15.35 7.19 -1.33
C LEU A 210 14.35 6.18 -0.76
N VAL A 211 14.46 4.89 -1.12
CA VAL A 211 13.49 3.87 -0.68
C VAL A 211 13.44 3.75 0.85
N PRO A 212 14.55 3.54 1.57
CA PRO A 212 14.51 3.45 3.04
C PRO A 212 14.12 4.79 3.69
N ALA A 213 14.53 5.94 3.13
CA ALA A 213 14.10 7.25 3.60
C ALA A 213 12.58 7.43 3.47
N PHE A 214 12.01 7.04 2.33
CA PHE A 214 10.58 7.05 2.08
C PHE A 214 9.82 6.18 3.08
N VAL A 215 10.23 4.90 3.25
CA VAL A 215 9.57 3.99 4.20
C VAL A 215 9.60 4.57 5.63
N THR A 216 10.73 5.15 6.04
CA THR A 216 10.85 5.78 7.37
C THR A 216 9.92 6.98 7.49
N SER A 217 9.81 7.82 6.47
CA SER A 217 8.88 8.95 6.42
C SER A 217 7.42 8.51 6.46
N GLU A 218 7.08 7.42 5.75
CA GLU A 218 5.73 6.83 5.76
C GLU A 218 5.38 6.29 7.15
N LEU A 219 6.31 5.61 7.84
CA LEU A 219 6.14 5.15 9.21
C LEU A 219 5.87 6.33 10.16
N LYS A 220 6.68 7.39 10.10
CA LYS A 220 6.48 8.59 10.93
C LYS A 220 5.12 9.22 10.68
N SER A 221 4.73 9.39 9.43
CA SER A 221 3.44 9.96 9.05
C SER A 221 2.27 9.08 9.52
N ALA A 222 2.39 7.76 9.37
CA ALA A 222 1.38 6.81 9.84
C ALA A 222 1.18 6.90 11.35
N PHE A 223 2.27 6.95 12.13
CA PHE A 223 2.19 7.07 13.59
C PHE A 223 1.64 8.43 14.02
N GLN A 224 1.97 9.52 13.33
CA GLN A 224 1.40 10.84 13.62
C GLN A 224 -0.10 10.87 13.40
N ILE A 225 -0.58 10.37 12.25
CA ILE A 225 -2.02 10.27 11.95
C ILE A 225 -2.69 9.34 12.97
N GLY A 226 -2.09 8.17 13.24
CA GLY A 226 -2.61 7.22 14.22
C GLY A 226 -2.73 7.81 15.61
N PHE A 227 -1.75 8.58 16.06
CA PHE A 227 -1.80 9.28 17.35
C PHE A 227 -2.98 10.25 17.42
N LEU A 228 -3.21 11.05 16.37
CA LEU A 228 -4.35 11.96 16.30
C LEU A 228 -5.70 11.21 16.37
N ILE A 229 -5.78 10.05 15.75
CA ILE A 229 -6.97 9.18 15.82
C ILE A 229 -7.20 8.64 17.24
N PHE A 230 -6.12 8.35 17.98
CA PHE A 230 -6.23 7.83 19.34
C PHE A 230 -6.79 8.84 20.33
N ILE A 231 -6.55 10.15 20.15
CA ILE A 231 -6.91 11.20 21.13
C ILE A 231 -8.39 11.12 21.54
N PRO A 232 -9.39 11.16 20.65
CA PRO A 232 -10.79 11.16 21.05
C PRO A 232 -11.19 9.88 21.79
N PHE A 233 -10.65 8.74 21.39
CA PHE A 233 -10.95 7.46 22.05
C PHE A 233 -10.29 7.34 23.43
N LEU A 234 -9.09 7.88 23.59
CA LEU A 234 -8.40 7.94 24.86
C LEU A 234 -9.14 8.82 25.87
N ILE A 235 -9.72 9.95 25.41
CA ILE A 235 -10.56 10.79 26.26
C ILE A 235 -11.77 10.00 26.77
N ILE A 236 -12.43 9.22 25.90
CA ILE A 236 -13.57 8.37 26.33
C ILE A 236 -13.12 7.34 27.38
N ASP A 237 -11.97 6.68 27.16
CA ASP A 237 -11.42 5.72 28.13
C ASP A 237 -11.18 6.37 29.49
N MET A 238 -10.60 7.56 29.52
CA MET A 238 -10.31 8.27 30.76
C MET A 238 -11.59 8.70 31.48
N VAL A 239 -12.59 9.19 30.76
CA VAL A 239 -13.89 9.58 31.35
C VAL A 239 -14.58 8.37 31.96
N VAL A 240 -14.69 7.27 31.21
CA VAL A 240 -15.30 6.04 31.68
C VAL A 240 -14.55 5.48 32.89
N ALA A 241 -13.21 5.45 32.86
CA ALA A 241 -12.41 5.00 33.98
C ALA A 241 -12.65 5.86 35.25
N SER A 242 -12.70 7.18 35.09
CA SER A 242 -12.95 8.12 36.19
C SER A 242 -14.32 7.89 36.84
N VAL A 243 -15.36 7.68 36.04
CA VAL A 243 -16.73 7.39 36.52
C VAL A 243 -16.76 6.05 37.25
N LEU A 244 -16.18 4.98 36.70
CA LEU A 244 -16.16 3.66 37.35
C LEU A 244 -15.40 3.69 38.68
N MET A 245 -14.28 4.38 38.76
CA MET A 245 -13.51 4.56 39.99
C MET A 245 -14.34 5.32 41.05
N SER A 246 -15.05 6.37 40.63
CA SER A 246 -15.91 7.16 41.51
C SER A 246 -17.07 6.32 42.13
N LEU A 247 -17.55 5.33 41.36
CA LEU A 247 -18.59 4.40 41.82
C LEU A 247 -18.03 3.22 42.65
N GLY A 248 -16.72 3.16 42.87
CA GLY A 248 -16.08 2.07 43.59
C GLY A 248 -15.95 0.76 42.82
N MET A 249 -16.21 0.77 41.50
CA MET A 249 -16.20 -0.41 40.63
C MET A 249 -14.80 -0.75 40.10
N MET A 250 -13.83 -0.95 41.02
CA MET A 250 -12.41 -1.15 40.63
C MET A 250 -12.13 -2.49 39.90
N MET A 251 -13.02 -3.49 40.02
CA MET A 251 -12.83 -4.80 39.37
C MET A 251 -13.34 -4.85 37.94
N LEU A 252 -14.07 -3.85 37.44
CA LEU A 252 -14.52 -3.79 36.04
C LEU A 252 -13.46 -3.15 35.16
N SER A 253 -13.20 -3.80 34.04
CA SER A 253 -12.27 -3.22 33.04
C SER A 253 -12.89 -1.99 32.37
N PRO A 254 -12.33 -0.79 32.54
CA PRO A 254 -12.85 0.44 31.91
C PRO A 254 -12.92 0.35 30.39
N VAL A 255 -11.96 -0.35 29.78
CA VAL A 255 -11.89 -0.52 28.31
C VAL A 255 -13.10 -1.25 27.75
N LEU A 256 -13.58 -2.29 28.45
CA LEU A 256 -14.79 -3.03 28.02
C LEU A 256 -16.05 -2.19 28.12
N VAL A 257 -16.16 -1.35 29.16
CA VAL A 257 -17.32 -0.45 29.35
C VAL A 257 -17.26 0.72 28.37
N ALA A 258 -16.05 1.20 28.00
CA ALA A 258 -15.86 2.30 27.04
C ALA A 258 -16.15 1.89 25.57
N LEU A 259 -16.01 0.60 25.24
CA LEU A 259 -16.13 0.10 23.88
C LEU A 259 -17.43 0.52 23.16
N PRO A 260 -18.65 0.32 23.73
CA PRO A 260 -19.87 0.75 23.06
C PRO A 260 -19.93 2.26 22.82
N PHE A 261 -19.41 3.09 23.73
CA PHE A 261 -19.36 4.54 23.55
C PHE A 261 -18.40 4.95 22.42
N LYS A 262 -17.26 4.28 22.30
CA LYS A 262 -16.32 4.50 21.21
C LYS A 262 -16.93 4.16 19.85
N LEU A 263 -17.58 3.00 19.75
CA LEU A 263 -18.24 2.58 18.52
C LEU A 263 -19.38 3.53 18.14
N MET A 264 -20.19 3.93 19.11
CA MET A 264 -21.28 4.90 18.88
C MET A 264 -20.74 6.24 18.38
N LEU A 265 -19.72 6.79 19.03
CA LEU A 265 -19.09 8.05 18.60
C LEU A 265 -18.53 7.93 17.18
N PHE A 266 -17.84 6.83 16.87
CA PHE A 266 -17.24 6.60 15.56
C PHE A 266 -18.31 6.52 14.45
N VAL A 267 -19.44 5.86 14.73
CA VAL A 267 -20.55 5.76 13.77
C VAL A 267 -21.28 7.10 13.60
N LEU A 268 -21.57 7.81 14.70
CA LEU A 268 -22.26 9.10 14.66
C LEU A 268 -21.43 10.19 13.95
N ALA A 269 -20.11 10.15 14.06
CA ALA A 269 -19.19 11.07 13.39
C ALA A 269 -18.91 10.70 11.93
N ASP A 270 -19.54 9.66 11.37
CA ASP A 270 -19.19 9.10 10.06
C ASP A 270 -17.67 8.83 9.95
N GLY A 271 -17.12 8.16 10.95
CA GLY A 271 -15.68 7.99 11.14
C GLY A 271 -14.96 7.32 9.98
N TRP A 272 -15.64 6.40 9.27
CA TRP A 272 -15.04 5.76 8.09
C TRP A 272 -14.81 6.77 6.95
N ASN A 273 -15.78 7.60 6.65
CA ASN A 273 -15.68 8.59 5.57
C ASN A 273 -14.61 9.65 5.89
N LEU A 274 -14.64 10.17 7.12
CA LEU A 274 -13.64 11.14 7.59
C LEU A 274 -12.22 10.57 7.56
N LEU A 275 -12.04 9.33 8.02
CA LEU A 275 -10.74 8.68 8.05
C LEU A 275 -10.19 8.42 6.64
N LEU A 276 -10.97 7.73 5.80
CA LEU A 276 -10.54 7.37 4.46
C LEU A 276 -10.29 8.61 3.61
N GLY A 277 -11.17 9.63 3.72
CA GLY A 277 -11.02 10.90 3.03
C GLY A 277 -9.75 11.66 3.47
N SER A 278 -9.52 11.80 4.78
CA SER A 278 -8.32 12.46 5.30
C SER A 278 -7.03 11.70 4.97
N LEU A 279 -7.08 10.37 5.00
CA LEU A 279 -5.95 9.52 4.67
C LEU A 279 -5.60 9.63 3.18
N ALA A 280 -6.58 9.61 2.29
CA ALA A 280 -6.37 9.85 0.86
C ALA A 280 -5.82 11.27 0.59
N ALA A 281 -6.39 12.29 1.25
CA ALA A 281 -5.94 13.67 1.13
C ALA A 281 -4.49 13.87 1.62
N SER A 282 -4.02 13.06 2.59
CA SER A 282 -2.64 13.13 3.10
C SER A 282 -1.56 12.81 2.06
N PHE A 283 -1.92 12.24 0.91
CA PHE A 283 -1.03 11.97 -0.21
C PHE A 283 -1.11 13.04 -1.31
N ALA A 284 -2.13 13.91 -1.25
CA ALA A 284 -2.33 14.95 -2.27
C ALA A 284 -1.48 16.21 -2.02
N THR A 285 -0.91 16.33 -0.80
CA THR A 285 -0.10 17.49 -0.36
C THR A 285 1.39 17.41 -0.82
#